data_79d1115a9167b2fd106344ac69884274
#
_entry.id   79d1115a9167b2fd106344ac69884274
#
_cell.length_a   1.000
_cell.length_b   1.000
_cell.length_c   1.000
_cell.angle_alpha   90.00
_cell.angle_beta   90.00
_cell.angle_gamma   90.00
#
_symmetry.space_group_name_H-M   'P 1'
#
loop_
_entity.id
_entity.type
_entity.pdbx_description
1 polymer ?
#
loop_
_entity_poly.entity_id
_entity_poly.type
_entity_poly.pdbx_seq_one_letter_code
_entity_poly.pdbx_strand_id
1 'polypeptide(L)'
;MKNRPPNIVIIFTDDQGYADIGVYGAQGFQTPNLDRLANEGIRFTDFQVSQAVCSASRAALLTGSYSERVGVQGAFNHTARVGLNPDEETIAEMLKSIGYVTGIFGKWHLGHHKKFLPLQQGFDEYLGIPYSNDMWPVDYDGSSVSGTDHFKSFYPQLPLIEDNEKIEEIRTLDDQDQLTTRYTERAVDFITNNKDRPFFLYLPHSMPHVPLGVSNKFRNKSEQGMYGDVIMEIDWSVGEILNALSDNDLDDNTVVIFTSDNGPWLNYGNHAGSAFPLREGKGTMWEGGSRVPCIIRWPGRITAGSVSHQLAATIDILPTIASITGAALPARPIDGVSIQAILEGDTSATPREEYYYYYGGELIAVRKGKMKLVFPHSYRSYAGIDLGLDGYPGIYKGVLGKYAVGKSKLELYDLDNDMSESKDVSEMYPEVVKTLKALGQKAREELGDRLTGTIGTGVRPIGRLDPERPPSYLEVSHKAVNKPVTIKNQYSEKYSAGGDNGIVNGIRGKIDFRDGNWQGYEGVDFEVIIDFGETTVISEISSSFLQNQSAWIFFPTEVEFEISTNGFDFSSVKRVQHKTEISPGHEVIDFSHVFSQEKARFVKVKAKNITICPDWHPGAGGKAWLFADEIVVK
;
A
#
# COMPACT_ATOMS: atom_id res chain seq x y z
N MET A 1 -30.65 14.00 17.52
CA MET A 1 -29.40 13.25 17.22
C MET A 1 -28.92 12.30 18.33
N LYS A 2 -29.67 12.06 19.40
CA LYS A 2 -29.19 11.26 20.58
C LYS A 2 -29.11 9.73 20.39
N ASN A 3 -29.41 9.16 19.22
CA ASN A 3 -29.43 7.71 18.99
C ASN A 3 -28.64 7.24 17.73
N ARG A 4 -27.80 8.09 17.15
CA ARG A 4 -26.98 7.69 15.99
C ARG A 4 -25.63 7.15 16.48
N PRO A 5 -25.17 5.99 15.99
CA PRO A 5 -23.83 5.50 16.31
C PRO A 5 -22.78 6.53 15.84
N PRO A 6 -21.62 6.65 16.53
CA PRO A 6 -20.62 7.65 16.22
C PRO A 6 -19.96 7.39 14.86
N ASN A 7 -19.58 8.44 14.16
CA ASN A 7 -18.67 8.31 13.03
C ASN A 7 -17.28 7.90 13.53
N ILE A 8 -16.54 7.23 12.68
CA ILE A 8 -15.18 6.78 12.97
C ILE A 8 -14.23 7.35 11.91
N VAL A 9 -13.19 8.03 12.37
CA VAL A 9 -12.11 8.55 11.52
C VAL A 9 -10.79 8.01 12.03
N ILE A 10 -10.02 7.34 11.16
CA ILE A 10 -8.65 6.90 11.45
C ILE A 10 -7.72 7.62 10.49
N ILE A 11 -6.84 8.45 11.04
CA ILE A 11 -5.74 9.11 10.31
C ILE A 11 -4.48 8.32 10.62
N PHE A 12 -3.84 7.76 9.58
CA PHE A 12 -2.76 6.80 9.70
C PHE A 12 -1.56 7.23 8.86
N THR A 13 -0.46 7.59 9.50
CA THR A 13 0.75 8.04 8.80
C THR A 13 1.70 6.89 8.48
N ASP A 14 2.68 7.12 7.63
CA ASP A 14 3.64 6.16 7.12
C ASP A 14 5.05 6.55 7.57
N ASP A 15 5.71 5.73 8.40
CA ASP A 15 7.06 5.98 8.93
C ASP A 15 7.19 7.18 9.89
N GLN A 16 6.12 7.66 10.51
CA GLN A 16 6.21 8.75 11.47
C GLN A 16 6.76 8.28 12.82
N GLY A 17 7.78 8.96 13.29
CA GLY A 17 8.43 8.63 14.54
C GLY A 17 7.64 9.03 15.79
N TYR A 18 7.98 8.40 16.92
CA TYR A 18 7.34 8.64 18.22
C TYR A 18 7.42 10.12 18.65
N ALA A 19 8.56 10.77 18.41
CA ALA A 19 8.81 12.16 18.81
C ALA A 19 8.47 13.21 17.74
N ASP A 20 7.69 12.88 16.73
CA ASP A 20 7.41 13.78 15.60
C ASP A 20 6.09 14.55 15.71
N ILE A 21 5.60 14.73 16.94
CA ILE A 21 4.43 15.57 17.25
C ILE A 21 4.77 16.45 18.45
N GLY A 22 4.27 17.70 18.49
CA GLY A 22 4.56 18.66 19.55
C GLY A 22 4.34 18.09 20.94
N VAL A 23 3.18 17.47 21.23
CA VAL A 23 2.86 16.84 22.52
C VAL A 23 3.71 15.60 22.84
N TYR A 24 4.49 15.08 21.92
CA TYR A 24 5.50 14.02 22.11
C TYR A 24 6.93 14.54 22.11
N GLY A 25 7.14 15.85 21.95
CA GLY A 25 8.46 16.50 22.09
C GLY A 25 9.13 16.86 20.78
N ALA A 26 8.42 16.96 19.66
CA ALA A 26 8.95 17.39 18.38
C ALA A 26 9.63 18.76 18.48
N GLN A 27 10.72 18.93 17.71
CA GLN A 27 11.50 20.15 17.64
C GLN A 27 11.69 20.59 16.19
N GLY A 28 11.80 21.91 15.96
CA GLY A 28 12.06 22.48 14.64
C GLY A 28 10.83 22.62 13.73
N PHE A 29 9.67 22.18 14.16
CA PHE A 29 8.36 22.40 13.52
C PHE A 29 7.22 22.35 14.55
N GLN A 30 6.04 22.78 14.15
CA GLN A 30 4.87 22.85 15.01
C GLN A 30 3.73 21.99 14.45
N THR A 31 2.96 21.37 15.37
CA THR A 31 1.80 20.53 15.04
C THR A 31 0.56 20.98 15.82
N PRO A 32 0.08 22.22 15.61
CA PRO A 32 -0.98 22.80 16.44
C PRO A 32 -2.30 22.03 16.38
N ASN A 33 -2.63 21.38 15.26
CA ASN A 33 -3.87 20.62 15.11
C ASN A 33 -3.77 19.24 15.79
N LEU A 34 -2.63 18.57 15.71
CA LEU A 34 -2.35 17.33 16.44
C LEU A 34 -2.24 17.59 17.95
N ASP A 35 -1.64 18.71 18.35
CA ASP A 35 -1.60 19.14 19.75
C ASP A 35 -3.01 19.48 20.27
N ARG A 36 -3.86 20.12 19.45
CA ARG A 36 -5.28 20.33 19.73
C ARG A 36 -6.00 18.99 19.88
N LEU A 37 -5.80 18.05 18.94
CA LEU A 37 -6.41 16.71 19.02
C LEU A 37 -6.07 16.01 20.34
N ALA A 38 -4.82 16.11 20.79
CA ALA A 38 -4.38 15.56 22.09
C ALA A 38 -4.97 16.29 23.29
N ASN A 39 -5.03 17.62 23.23
CA ASN A 39 -5.60 18.45 24.29
C ASN A 39 -7.13 18.28 24.45
N GLU A 40 -7.83 17.92 23.37
CA GLU A 40 -9.27 17.63 23.36
C GLU A 40 -9.57 16.12 23.52
N GLY A 41 -8.56 15.26 23.60
CA GLY A 41 -8.66 13.80 23.68
C GLY A 41 -7.73 13.16 24.69
N ILE A 42 -7.31 11.93 24.39
CA ILE A 42 -6.35 11.15 25.16
C ILE A 42 -5.11 10.85 24.32
N ARG A 43 -3.94 11.01 24.91
CA ARG A 43 -2.65 10.64 24.34
C ARG A 43 -2.14 9.35 24.98
N PHE A 44 -1.74 8.37 24.16
CA PHE A 44 -1.09 7.15 24.61
C PHE A 44 0.42 7.28 24.54
N THR A 45 1.11 6.94 25.62
CA THR A 45 2.58 6.93 25.65
C THR A 45 3.17 5.55 25.36
N ASP A 46 2.33 4.51 25.33
CA ASP A 46 2.72 3.12 25.10
C ASP A 46 1.74 2.44 24.13
N PHE A 47 1.89 2.78 22.85
CA PHE A 47 1.06 2.26 21.77
C PHE A 47 1.92 1.54 20.73
N GLN A 48 1.61 0.26 20.47
CA GLN A 48 2.46 -0.64 19.70
C GLN A 48 1.85 -0.98 18.34
N VAL A 49 2.71 -1.26 17.35
CA VAL A 49 2.31 -1.83 16.07
C VAL A 49 2.69 -3.29 15.97
N SER A 50 1.86 -4.11 15.33
CA SER A 50 2.04 -5.57 15.23
C SER A 50 3.40 -5.96 14.61
N GLN A 51 3.82 -5.21 13.60
CA GLN A 51 5.12 -5.38 12.95
C GLN A 51 5.60 -4.02 12.42
N ALA A 52 6.88 -3.70 12.62
CA ALA A 52 7.45 -2.41 12.24
C ALA A 52 7.72 -2.29 10.73
N VAL A 53 6.69 -2.55 9.91
CA VAL A 53 6.70 -2.44 8.44
C VAL A 53 5.29 -2.33 7.87
N CYS A 54 5.15 -1.52 6.82
CA CYS A 54 3.88 -1.00 6.29
C CYS A 54 2.76 -2.04 6.11
N SER A 55 2.88 -3.03 5.17
CA SER A 55 1.76 -3.93 4.85
C SER A 55 1.33 -4.76 6.06
N ALA A 56 2.29 -5.28 6.83
CA ALA A 56 2.00 -6.07 8.01
C ALA A 56 1.26 -5.25 9.09
N SER A 57 1.71 -4.03 9.36
CA SER A 57 1.05 -3.13 10.31
C SER A 57 -0.36 -2.72 9.85
N ARG A 58 -0.53 -2.40 8.56
CA ARG A 58 -1.84 -2.02 7.98
C ARG A 58 -2.84 -3.17 8.01
N ALA A 59 -2.40 -4.40 7.71
CA ALA A 59 -3.22 -5.60 7.84
C ALA A 59 -3.67 -5.80 9.29
N ALA A 60 -2.76 -5.64 10.23
CA ALA A 60 -3.03 -5.83 11.65
C ALA A 60 -4.05 -4.81 12.19
N LEU A 61 -3.90 -3.52 11.83
CA LEU A 61 -4.86 -2.47 12.18
C LEU A 61 -6.27 -2.82 11.69
N LEU A 62 -6.40 -3.14 10.39
CA LEU A 62 -7.70 -3.34 9.76
C LEU A 62 -8.42 -4.63 10.18
N THR A 63 -7.68 -5.66 10.59
CA THR A 63 -8.24 -6.98 10.96
C THR A 63 -8.29 -7.24 12.46
N GLY A 64 -7.71 -6.36 13.29
CA GLY A 64 -7.61 -6.57 14.73
C GLY A 64 -6.76 -7.79 15.12
N SER A 65 -5.84 -8.21 14.24
CA SER A 65 -5.06 -9.44 14.41
C SER A 65 -3.57 -9.18 14.23
N TYR A 66 -2.71 -9.98 14.88
CA TYR A 66 -1.30 -9.95 14.50
C TYR A 66 -1.15 -10.26 13.02
N SER A 67 -0.21 -9.59 12.36
CA SER A 67 0.06 -9.77 10.93
C SER A 67 0.41 -11.21 10.55
N GLU A 68 1.04 -11.95 11.47
CA GLU A 68 1.33 -13.38 11.35
C GLU A 68 0.06 -14.20 11.25
N ARG A 69 -0.98 -13.89 12.06
CA ARG A 69 -2.26 -14.60 12.01
C ARG A 69 -2.92 -14.55 10.65
N VAL A 70 -2.87 -13.40 9.99
CA VAL A 70 -3.47 -13.18 8.67
C VAL A 70 -2.50 -13.43 7.50
N GLY A 71 -1.31 -13.97 7.80
CA GLY A 71 -0.32 -14.38 6.82
C GLY A 71 0.42 -13.24 6.13
N VAL A 72 0.30 -11.99 6.62
CA VAL A 72 0.97 -10.82 6.04
C VAL A 72 2.27 -10.56 6.79
N GLN A 73 3.40 -10.89 6.16
CA GLN A 73 4.74 -10.75 6.74
C GLN A 73 5.58 -9.79 5.90
N GLY A 74 5.90 -8.60 6.42
CA GLY A 74 6.68 -7.61 5.71
C GLY A 74 5.86 -6.65 4.85
N ALA A 75 6.46 -6.05 3.83
CA ALA A 75 5.84 -5.13 2.88
C ALA A 75 5.69 -5.78 1.50
N PHE A 76 4.54 -5.62 0.87
CA PHE A 76 4.31 -6.11 -0.49
C PHE A 76 4.98 -5.19 -1.50
N ASN A 77 5.59 -5.76 -2.52
CA ASN A 77 6.16 -5.00 -3.63
C ASN A 77 5.18 -4.96 -4.83
N HIS A 78 5.52 -4.17 -5.82
CA HIS A 78 4.72 -3.99 -7.05
C HIS A 78 4.56 -5.28 -7.88
N THR A 79 5.32 -6.34 -7.61
CA THR A 79 5.22 -7.65 -8.28
C THR A 79 4.51 -8.69 -7.41
N ALA A 80 4.04 -8.32 -6.21
CA ALA A 80 3.43 -9.26 -5.28
C ALA A 80 2.12 -9.83 -5.86
N ARG A 81 2.02 -11.16 -5.94
CA ARG A 81 0.81 -11.89 -6.35
C ARG A 81 -0.03 -12.33 -5.13
N VAL A 82 0.10 -11.57 -4.05
CA VAL A 82 -0.59 -11.78 -2.77
C VAL A 82 -1.17 -10.47 -2.27
N GLY A 83 -2.14 -10.58 -1.38
CA GLY A 83 -2.75 -9.45 -0.69
C GLY A 83 -3.47 -9.91 0.57
N LEU A 84 -4.15 -9.00 1.26
CA LEU A 84 -5.03 -9.36 2.35
C LEU A 84 -6.09 -10.33 1.84
N ASN A 85 -6.24 -11.46 2.54
CA ASN A 85 -7.20 -12.47 2.10
C ASN A 85 -8.62 -11.88 2.21
N PRO A 86 -9.43 -11.92 1.13
CA PRO A 86 -10.83 -11.47 1.17
C PRO A 86 -11.73 -12.19 2.18
N ASP A 87 -11.27 -13.31 2.74
CA ASP A 87 -11.96 -13.98 3.84
C ASP A 87 -11.69 -13.35 5.22
N GLU A 88 -10.74 -12.42 5.33
CA GLU A 88 -10.52 -11.65 6.55
C GLU A 88 -11.54 -10.50 6.63
N GLU A 89 -12.17 -10.35 7.77
CA GLU A 89 -13.12 -9.26 7.99
C GLU A 89 -12.39 -8.03 8.53
N THR A 90 -12.49 -6.93 7.81
CA THR A 90 -11.85 -5.65 8.15
C THR A 90 -12.79 -4.76 8.99
N ILE A 91 -12.23 -3.68 9.58
CA ILE A 91 -13.03 -2.61 10.23
C ILE A 91 -14.12 -2.09 9.26
N ALA A 92 -13.79 -1.94 7.97
CA ALA A 92 -14.73 -1.43 6.98
C ALA A 92 -15.91 -2.39 6.76
N GLU A 93 -15.63 -3.69 6.58
CA GLU A 93 -16.67 -4.71 6.42
C GLU A 93 -17.55 -4.84 7.66
N MET A 94 -16.92 -4.86 8.84
CA MET A 94 -17.61 -4.90 10.12
C MET A 94 -18.59 -3.71 10.27
N LEU A 95 -18.15 -2.50 10.01
CA LEU A 95 -18.97 -1.30 10.13
C LEU A 95 -20.04 -1.22 9.02
N LYS A 96 -19.70 -1.62 7.81
CA LYS A 96 -20.66 -1.70 6.69
C LYS A 96 -21.82 -2.63 7.00
N SER A 97 -21.59 -3.73 7.74
CA SER A 97 -22.65 -4.67 8.15
C SER A 97 -23.74 -4.05 9.02
N ILE A 98 -23.43 -2.93 9.68
CA ILE A 98 -24.38 -2.17 10.52
C ILE A 98 -24.75 -0.80 9.92
N GLY A 99 -24.53 -0.63 8.60
CA GLY A 99 -25.03 0.49 7.82
C GLY A 99 -24.13 1.72 7.72
N TYR A 100 -22.85 1.61 8.06
CA TYR A 100 -21.87 2.68 7.79
C TYR A 100 -21.56 2.77 6.30
N VAL A 101 -21.31 4.01 5.85
CA VAL A 101 -20.64 4.28 4.59
C VAL A 101 -19.14 4.36 4.85
N THR A 102 -18.34 3.83 3.94
CA THR A 102 -16.92 3.62 4.20
C THR A 102 -16.06 4.22 3.08
N GLY A 103 -15.09 5.05 3.45
CA GLY A 103 -14.15 5.67 2.51
C GLY A 103 -12.71 5.50 2.94
N ILE A 104 -11.83 5.33 1.96
CA ILE A 104 -10.38 5.30 2.16
C ILE A 104 -9.69 6.23 1.17
N PHE A 105 -8.84 7.14 1.67
CA PHE A 105 -8.08 8.06 0.82
C PHE A 105 -6.62 8.06 1.25
N GLY A 106 -5.74 7.47 0.39
CA GLY A 106 -4.33 7.33 0.67
C GLY A 106 -3.71 5.99 0.26
N LYS A 107 -2.63 5.59 0.96
CA LYS A 107 -1.87 4.37 0.69
C LYS A 107 -2.59 3.12 1.21
N TRP A 108 -2.89 2.20 0.30
CA TRP A 108 -3.48 0.89 0.65
C TRP A 108 -2.46 -0.13 1.17
N HIS A 109 -1.55 -0.55 0.32
CA HIS A 109 -0.43 -1.47 0.56
C HIS A 109 -0.80 -2.88 1.06
N LEU A 110 -2.03 -3.35 0.78
CA LEU A 110 -2.49 -4.71 1.15
C LEU A 110 -2.84 -5.58 -0.07
N GLY A 111 -2.18 -5.32 -1.19
CA GLY A 111 -2.35 -5.99 -2.47
C GLY A 111 -2.87 -5.03 -3.53
N HIS A 112 -2.15 -4.97 -4.65
CA HIS A 112 -2.42 -4.00 -5.72
C HIS A 112 -3.31 -4.57 -6.83
N HIS A 113 -3.65 -5.85 -6.76
CA HIS A 113 -4.54 -6.48 -7.71
C HIS A 113 -6.00 -6.23 -7.34
N LYS A 114 -6.90 -6.11 -8.32
CA LYS A 114 -8.33 -5.81 -8.13
C LYS A 114 -8.99 -6.68 -7.06
N LYS A 115 -8.64 -7.97 -7.01
CA LYS A 115 -9.09 -8.91 -5.97
C LYS A 115 -8.82 -8.43 -4.53
N PHE A 116 -7.81 -7.59 -4.34
CA PHE A 116 -7.32 -7.15 -3.03
C PHE A 116 -7.48 -5.65 -2.80
N LEU A 117 -7.98 -4.87 -3.78
CA LEU A 117 -8.18 -3.44 -3.62
C LEU A 117 -9.24 -3.12 -2.57
N PRO A 118 -9.27 -1.90 -2.03
CA PRO A 118 -10.13 -1.51 -0.91
C PRO A 118 -11.61 -1.83 -1.08
N LEU A 119 -12.17 -1.69 -2.29
CA LEU A 119 -13.59 -1.98 -2.54
C LEU A 119 -13.94 -3.46 -2.31
N GLN A 120 -12.98 -4.38 -2.42
CA GLN A 120 -13.13 -5.80 -2.12
C GLN A 120 -12.89 -6.13 -0.63
N GLN A 121 -12.58 -5.09 0.17
CA GLN A 121 -12.29 -5.18 1.60
C GLN A 121 -13.20 -4.26 2.43
N GLY A 122 -14.44 -4.04 1.92
CA GLY A 122 -15.50 -3.34 2.62
C GLY A 122 -15.59 -1.83 2.40
N PHE A 123 -14.70 -1.20 1.67
CA PHE A 123 -14.80 0.22 1.37
C PHE A 123 -15.76 0.50 0.20
N ASP A 124 -16.48 1.62 0.28
CA ASP A 124 -17.39 2.09 -0.77
C ASP A 124 -16.69 3.04 -1.75
N GLU A 125 -15.71 3.83 -1.28
CA GLU A 125 -14.93 4.78 -2.07
C GLU A 125 -13.44 4.63 -1.77
N TYR A 126 -12.61 4.74 -2.81
CA TYR A 126 -11.15 4.73 -2.71
C TYR A 126 -10.52 5.76 -3.64
N LEU A 127 -9.55 6.53 -3.13
CA LEU A 127 -8.59 7.27 -3.93
C LEU A 127 -7.22 7.11 -3.31
N GLY A 128 -6.23 6.53 -4.04
CA GLY A 128 -4.91 6.37 -3.46
C GLY A 128 -3.93 5.55 -4.27
N ILE A 129 -2.79 5.29 -3.65
CA ILE A 129 -1.72 4.47 -4.21
C ILE A 129 -1.80 3.03 -3.65
N PRO A 130 -1.67 2.00 -4.51
CA PRO A 130 -1.90 0.60 -4.10
C PRO A 130 -0.72 -0.05 -3.36
N TYR A 131 0.47 0.56 -3.39
CA TYR A 131 1.70 0.15 -2.70
C TYR A 131 2.53 1.39 -2.34
N SER A 132 3.77 1.20 -1.85
CA SER A 132 4.60 2.29 -1.36
C SER A 132 5.07 3.23 -2.48
N ASN A 133 5.13 4.53 -2.20
CA ASN A 133 5.51 5.59 -3.13
C ASN A 133 6.97 5.54 -3.59
N ASP A 134 7.84 4.79 -2.93
CA ASP A 134 9.24 4.58 -3.35
C ASP A 134 9.40 3.50 -4.44
N MET A 135 8.33 2.75 -4.76
CA MET A 135 8.32 1.67 -5.75
C MET A 135 7.96 2.21 -7.15
N TRP A 136 8.75 3.11 -7.66
CA TRP A 136 8.58 3.79 -8.95
C TRP A 136 9.92 4.08 -9.64
N PRO A 137 9.96 4.38 -10.96
CA PRO A 137 11.20 4.60 -11.69
C PRO A 137 11.73 6.03 -11.56
N VAL A 138 11.85 6.51 -10.30
CA VAL A 138 12.41 7.82 -9.97
C VAL A 138 13.51 7.62 -8.93
N ASP A 139 14.67 8.19 -9.18
CA ASP A 139 15.81 8.10 -8.27
C ASP A 139 15.63 8.99 -7.04
N TYR A 140 16.56 8.89 -6.11
CA TYR A 140 16.56 9.61 -4.83
C TYR A 140 16.54 11.14 -4.99
N ASP A 141 17.15 11.66 -6.07
CA ASP A 141 17.18 13.10 -6.41
C ASP A 141 15.95 13.60 -7.19
N GLY A 142 14.99 12.72 -7.44
CA GLY A 142 13.79 13.03 -8.22
C GLY A 142 13.96 12.91 -9.73
N SER A 143 15.13 12.53 -10.22
CA SER A 143 15.34 12.28 -11.65
C SER A 143 14.68 10.99 -12.11
N SER A 144 14.08 11.01 -13.31
CA SER A 144 13.54 9.79 -13.92
C SER A 144 14.66 8.82 -14.24
N VAL A 145 14.51 7.58 -13.79
CA VAL A 145 15.46 6.51 -14.08
C VAL A 145 15.19 5.95 -15.47
N SER A 146 16.20 6.03 -16.34
CA SER A 146 16.20 5.43 -17.67
C SER A 146 17.37 4.46 -17.84
N GLY A 147 17.17 3.37 -18.58
CA GLY A 147 18.21 2.36 -18.83
C GLY A 147 18.10 1.16 -17.87
N THR A 148 18.86 0.10 -18.17
CA THR A 148 18.76 -1.21 -17.49
C THR A 148 19.67 -1.34 -16.26
N ASP A 149 20.58 -0.39 -16.05
CA ASP A 149 21.65 -0.53 -15.04
C ASP A 149 21.24 -0.06 -13.63
N HIS A 150 20.10 0.63 -13.52
CA HIS A 150 19.59 1.11 -12.24
C HIS A 150 18.48 0.19 -11.71
N PHE A 151 18.54 -0.19 -10.42
CA PHE A 151 17.56 -1.11 -9.83
C PHE A 151 16.12 -0.60 -9.87
N LYS A 152 15.90 0.72 -9.88
CA LYS A 152 14.58 1.33 -9.99
C LYS A 152 13.99 1.32 -11.41
N SER A 153 14.79 1.01 -12.44
CA SER A 153 14.31 0.93 -13.84
C SER A 153 13.30 -0.21 -14.06
N PHE A 154 13.24 -1.16 -13.13
CA PHE A 154 12.29 -2.28 -13.20
C PHE A 154 10.94 -1.98 -12.54
N TYR A 155 10.80 -0.83 -11.86
CA TYR A 155 9.53 -0.43 -11.30
C TYR A 155 8.59 0.15 -12.37
N PRO A 156 7.28 -0.13 -12.30
CA PRO A 156 6.29 0.60 -13.09
C PRO A 156 6.15 2.04 -12.58
N GLN A 157 5.53 2.91 -13.38
CA GLN A 157 5.06 4.20 -12.88
C GLN A 157 4.07 3.96 -11.73
N LEU A 158 4.13 4.81 -10.71
CA LEU A 158 3.27 4.70 -9.54
C LEU A 158 1.82 5.06 -9.94
N PRO A 159 0.86 4.11 -9.89
CA PRO A 159 -0.51 4.42 -10.26
C PRO A 159 -1.24 5.14 -9.14
N LEU A 160 -2.05 6.13 -9.49
CA LEU A 160 -3.13 6.62 -8.66
C LEU A 160 -4.41 5.90 -9.08
N ILE A 161 -5.08 5.30 -8.11
CA ILE A 161 -6.29 4.50 -8.32
C ILE A 161 -7.48 5.22 -7.70
N GLU A 162 -8.57 5.32 -8.44
CA GLU A 162 -9.89 5.66 -7.92
C GLU A 162 -10.76 4.42 -8.01
N ASP A 163 -11.33 4.02 -6.88
CA ASP A 163 -12.11 2.79 -6.71
C ASP A 163 -11.34 1.53 -7.15
N ASN A 164 -11.55 1.07 -8.37
CA ASN A 164 -10.88 -0.10 -8.94
C ASN A 164 -10.08 0.23 -10.20
N GLU A 165 -10.02 1.50 -10.62
CA GLU A 165 -9.47 1.89 -11.91
C GLU A 165 -8.27 2.83 -11.73
N LYS A 166 -7.21 2.62 -12.51
CA LYS A 166 -6.10 3.57 -12.59
C LYS A 166 -6.56 4.82 -13.34
N ILE A 167 -6.55 5.96 -12.64
CA ILE A 167 -6.94 7.25 -13.23
C ILE A 167 -5.74 8.09 -13.67
N GLU A 168 -4.57 7.87 -13.06
CA GLU A 168 -3.39 8.70 -13.28
C GLU A 168 -2.12 7.92 -12.96
N GLU A 169 -0.97 8.41 -13.41
CA GLU A 169 0.36 7.96 -12.99
C GLU A 169 1.11 9.10 -12.32
N ILE A 170 1.63 8.83 -11.14
CA ILE A 170 2.54 9.73 -10.43
C ILE A 170 3.93 9.50 -11.00
N ARG A 171 4.46 10.47 -11.74
CA ARG A 171 5.69 10.33 -12.53
C ARG A 171 6.86 11.14 -11.99
N THR A 172 6.57 12.18 -11.23
CA THR A 172 7.55 13.13 -10.70
C THR A 172 7.33 13.39 -9.22
N LEU A 173 8.33 13.98 -8.55
CA LEU A 173 8.14 14.44 -7.17
C LEU A 173 7.05 15.52 -7.09
N ASP A 174 6.93 16.41 -8.10
CA ASP A 174 5.88 17.44 -8.14
C ASP A 174 4.48 16.82 -8.18
N ASP A 175 4.28 15.69 -8.89
CA ASP A 175 3.00 14.97 -8.86
C ASP A 175 2.75 14.38 -7.46
N GLN A 176 3.78 13.82 -6.82
CA GLN A 176 3.71 13.24 -5.48
C GLN A 176 3.42 14.30 -4.41
N ASP A 177 3.97 15.53 -4.56
CA ASP A 177 3.76 16.66 -3.64
C ASP A 177 2.27 17.01 -3.44
N GLN A 178 1.40 16.65 -4.38
CA GLN A 178 -0.04 16.92 -4.31
C GLN A 178 -0.84 15.85 -3.55
N LEU A 179 -0.26 14.69 -3.23
CA LEU A 179 -1.01 13.54 -2.73
C LEU A 179 -1.65 13.83 -1.36
N THR A 180 -0.92 14.41 -0.40
CA THR A 180 -1.47 14.75 0.92
C THR A 180 -2.66 15.71 0.80
N THR A 181 -2.54 16.75 -0.03
CA THR A 181 -3.63 17.69 -0.31
C THR A 181 -4.84 16.98 -0.94
N ARG A 182 -4.64 16.18 -1.99
CA ARG A 182 -5.72 15.44 -2.69
C ARG A 182 -6.47 14.46 -1.77
N TYR A 183 -5.75 13.73 -0.93
CA TYR A 183 -6.38 12.84 0.05
C TYR A 183 -7.19 13.61 1.08
N THR A 184 -6.69 14.74 1.54
CA THR A 184 -7.37 15.61 2.50
C THR A 184 -8.65 16.20 1.93
N GLU A 185 -8.59 16.77 0.73
CA GLU A 185 -9.76 17.35 0.03
C GLU A 185 -10.84 16.28 -0.18
N ARG A 186 -10.46 15.07 -0.65
CA ARG A 186 -11.42 13.97 -0.83
C ARG A 186 -12.02 13.50 0.49
N ALA A 187 -11.24 13.49 1.57
CA ALA A 187 -11.73 13.14 2.90
C ALA A 187 -12.72 14.17 3.45
N VAL A 188 -12.47 15.47 3.24
CA VAL A 188 -13.39 16.55 3.59
C VAL A 188 -14.71 16.46 2.81
N ASP A 189 -14.63 16.20 1.50
CA ASP A 189 -15.80 15.98 0.66
C ASP A 189 -16.60 14.76 1.12
N PHE A 190 -15.93 13.66 1.46
CA PHE A 190 -16.56 12.45 1.99
C PHE A 190 -17.31 12.72 3.29
N ILE A 191 -16.73 13.43 4.25
CA ILE A 191 -17.37 13.85 5.51
C ILE A 191 -18.63 14.66 5.21
N THR A 192 -18.52 15.67 4.37
CA THR A 192 -19.61 16.59 4.03
C THR A 192 -20.77 15.88 3.32
N ASN A 193 -20.46 15.00 2.38
CA ASN A 193 -21.46 14.25 1.61
C ASN A 193 -22.17 13.16 2.45
N ASN A 194 -21.55 12.71 3.53
CA ASN A 194 -22.07 11.64 4.38
C ASN A 194 -22.52 12.11 5.78
N LYS A 195 -22.65 13.42 6.01
CA LYS A 195 -23.00 14.00 7.33
C LYS A 195 -24.30 13.49 7.93
N ASP A 196 -25.25 13.04 7.13
CA ASP A 196 -26.56 12.60 7.55
C ASP A 196 -26.66 11.10 7.89
N ARG A 197 -25.56 10.34 7.77
CA ARG A 197 -25.47 8.90 8.06
C ARG A 197 -24.14 8.55 8.71
N PRO A 198 -24.06 7.45 9.48
CA PRO A 198 -22.80 7.06 10.09
C PRO A 198 -21.77 6.70 9.00
N PHE A 199 -20.52 7.10 9.21
CA PHE A 199 -19.44 6.80 8.27
C PHE A 199 -18.17 6.34 8.98
N PHE A 200 -17.39 5.58 8.23
CA PHE A 200 -16.01 5.23 8.54
C PHE A 200 -15.08 5.83 7.48
N LEU A 201 -14.20 6.71 7.92
CA LEU A 201 -13.15 7.28 7.09
C LEU A 201 -11.79 6.74 7.55
N TYR A 202 -11.09 6.07 6.64
CA TYR A 202 -9.70 5.70 6.81
C TYR A 202 -8.84 6.60 5.91
N LEU A 203 -7.97 7.42 6.50
CA LEU A 203 -7.08 8.38 5.84
C LEU A 203 -5.62 7.94 6.03
N PRO A 204 -5.14 6.92 5.29
CA PRO A 204 -3.78 6.43 5.38
C PRO A 204 -2.85 7.25 4.50
N HIS A 205 -2.29 8.33 5.03
CA HIS A 205 -1.30 9.13 4.32
C HIS A 205 -0.12 8.28 3.83
N SER A 206 0.43 8.61 2.66
CA SER A 206 1.67 8.02 2.16
C SER A 206 2.92 8.70 2.71
N MET A 207 2.74 9.81 3.42
CA MET A 207 3.78 10.60 4.09
C MET A 207 3.78 10.31 5.60
N PRO A 208 4.93 10.50 6.27
CA PRO A 208 6.23 10.98 5.79
C PRO A 208 7.19 9.91 5.25
N HIS A 209 6.69 8.86 4.58
CA HIS A 209 7.56 7.87 3.92
C HIS A 209 8.34 8.51 2.76
N VAL A 210 9.61 8.14 2.64
CA VAL A 210 10.49 8.59 1.53
C VAL A 210 10.11 7.91 0.19
N PRO A 211 10.33 8.62 -0.95
CA PRO A 211 10.75 9.99 -1.08
C PRO A 211 9.69 10.94 -0.54
N LEU A 212 10.13 12.01 0.15
CA LEU A 212 9.21 12.96 0.73
C LEU A 212 8.52 13.80 -0.36
N GLY A 213 7.22 14.07 -0.16
CA GLY A 213 6.43 14.97 -0.99
C GLY A 213 5.71 15.98 -0.10
N VAL A 214 5.79 17.27 -0.44
CA VAL A 214 5.14 18.35 0.29
C VAL A 214 4.67 19.44 -0.66
N SER A 215 3.43 19.90 -0.51
CA SER A 215 2.88 20.96 -1.33
C SER A 215 3.63 22.29 -1.14
N ASN A 216 3.56 23.17 -2.15
CA ASN A 216 4.16 24.49 -2.10
C ASN A 216 3.69 25.35 -0.91
N LYS A 217 2.51 25.05 -0.36
CA LYS A 217 1.96 25.71 0.82
C LYS A 217 2.85 25.54 2.06
N PHE A 218 3.50 24.39 2.20
CA PHE A 218 4.30 24.02 3.38
C PHE A 218 5.81 23.98 3.10
N ARG A 219 6.23 23.97 1.85
CA ARG A 219 7.65 23.90 1.47
C ARG A 219 8.47 25.04 2.08
N ASN A 220 9.60 24.70 2.71
CA ASN A 220 10.54 25.63 3.38
C ASN A 220 9.89 26.42 4.54
N LYS A 221 9.01 25.79 5.31
CA LYS A 221 8.37 26.43 6.48
C LYS A 221 8.98 26.00 7.81
N SER A 222 9.56 24.80 7.90
CA SER A 222 10.12 24.26 9.13
C SER A 222 11.63 24.48 9.24
N GLU A 223 12.15 24.47 10.48
CA GLU A 223 13.59 24.46 10.74
C GLU A 223 14.21 23.05 10.54
N GLN A 224 13.36 22.01 10.47
CA GLN A 224 13.74 20.61 10.21
C GLN A 224 13.84 20.29 8.71
N GLY A 225 13.76 21.29 7.82
CA GLY A 225 13.77 21.08 6.38
C GLY A 225 12.53 20.31 5.90
N MET A 226 12.68 19.54 4.82
CA MET A 226 11.54 18.92 4.13
C MET A 226 10.75 17.94 5.02
N TYR A 227 11.39 17.23 5.93
CA TYR A 227 10.67 16.34 6.85
C TYR A 227 9.69 17.11 7.74
N GLY A 228 10.12 18.18 8.37
CA GLY A 228 9.26 19.01 9.19
C GLY A 228 8.15 19.68 8.38
N ASP A 229 8.44 20.11 7.14
CA ASP A 229 7.43 20.66 6.23
C ASP A 229 6.31 19.64 5.94
N VAL A 230 6.68 18.38 5.71
CA VAL A 230 5.73 17.26 5.51
C VAL A 230 4.87 17.01 6.74
N ILE A 231 5.47 17.01 7.94
CA ILE A 231 4.70 16.85 9.19
C ILE A 231 3.75 18.03 9.40
N MET A 232 4.15 19.26 9.06
CA MET A 232 3.25 20.44 9.13
C MET A 232 2.10 20.33 8.12
N GLU A 233 2.29 19.72 6.95
CA GLU A 233 1.22 19.47 6.00
C GLU A 233 0.26 18.36 6.48
N ILE A 234 0.77 17.31 7.12
CA ILE A 234 -0.06 16.28 7.77
C ILE A 234 -0.87 16.92 8.92
N ASP A 235 -0.25 17.76 9.73
CA ASP A 235 -0.94 18.49 10.79
C ASP A 235 -2.07 19.38 10.23
N TRP A 236 -1.81 20.10 9.12
CA TRP A 236 -2.85 20.83 8.40
C TRP A 236 -3.99 19.93 7.94
N SER A 237 -3.67 18.75 7.39
CA SER A 237 -4.68 17.76 6.98
C SER A 237 -5.57 17.35 8.16
N VAL A 238 -4.98 17.09 9.32
CA VAL A 238 -5.74 16.83 10.57
C VAL A 238 -6.66 18.02 10.89
N GLY A 239 -6.15 19.25 10.76
CA GLY A 239 -6.93 20.48 10.96
C GLY A 239 -8.14 20.56 10.04
N GLU A 240 -7.98 20.30 8.73
CA GLU A 240 -9.09 20.29 7.76
C GLU A 240 -10.16 19.23 8.10
N ILE A 241 -9.75 18.05 8.53
CA ILE A 241 -10.68 17.00 8.99
C ILE A 241 -11.46 17.47 10.22
N LEU A 242 -10.78 18.02 11.23
CA LEU A 242 -11.46 18.54 12.44
C LEU A 242 -12.40 19.69 12.11
N ASN A 243 -12.02 20.59 11.20
CA ASN A 243 -12.86 21.69 10.73
C ASN A 243 -14.09 21.15 9.98
N ALA A 244 -13.92 20.19 9.06
CA ALA A 244 -15.04 19.57 8.35
C ALA A 244 -16.04 18.88 9.30
N LEU A 245 -15.58 18.26 10.38
CA LEU A 245 -16.45 17.69 11.41
C LEU A 245 -17.21 18.79 12.15
N SER A 246 -16.54 19.87 12.56
CA SER A 246 -17.14 21.01 13.26
C SER A 246 -18.15 21.76 12.40
N ASP A 247 -17.80 22.05 11.14
CA ASP A 247 -18.66 22.81 10.20
C ASP A 247 -19.94 22.05 9.81
N ASN A 248 -19.95 20.73 10.02
CA ASN A 248 -21.12 19.86 9.79
C ASN A 248 -21.81 19.39 11.07
N ASP A 249 -21.50 19.97 12.25
CA ASP A 249 -22.07 19.63 13.56
C ASP A 249 -21.86 18.11 13.93
N LEU A 250 -20.71 17.54 13.57
CA LEU A 250 -20.39 16.12 13.77
C LEU A 250 -19.40 15.87 14.93
N ASP A 251 -18.79 16.91 15.49
CA ASP A 251 -17.72 16.82 16.48
C ASP A 251 -18.05 15.90 17.66
N ASP A 252 -19.21 16.12 18.32
CA ASP A 252 -19.60 15.37 19.52
C ASP A 252 -19.96 13.90 19.23
N ASN A 253 -20.15 13.55 17.97
CA ASN A 253 -20.53 12.21 17.54
C ASN A 253 -19.48 11.56 16.61
N THR A 254 -18.21 11.94 16.74
CA THR A 254 -17.13 11.36 15.93
C THR A 254 -15.96 10.99 16.82
N VAL A 255 -15.49 9.75 16.67
CA VAL A 255 -14.22 9.26 17.21
C VAL A 255 -13.14 9.52 16.17
N VAL A 256 -12.13 10.31 16.50
CA VAL A 256 -10.96 10.57 15.67
C VAL A 256 -9.74 9.91 16.28
N ILE A 257 -9.09 9.02 15.53
CA ILE A 257 -7.89 8.28 15.93
C ILE A 257 -6.75 8.71 15.01
N PHE A 258 -5.65 9.16 15.59
CA PHE A 258 -4.39 9.44 14.87
C PHE A 258 -3.30 8.51 15.36
N THR A 259 -2.59 7.84 14.45
CA THR A 259 -1.42 7.01 14.76
C THR A 259 -0.56 6.75 13.52
N SER A 260 0.57 6.04 13.65
CA SER A 260 1.50 5.68 12.55
C SER A 260 1.55 4.17 12.34
N ASP A 261 1.97 3.74 11.15
CA ASP A 261 2.10 2.30 10.83
C ASP A 261 3.38 1.67 11.40
N ASN A 262 4.43 2.44 11.61
CA ASN A 262 5.66 2.04 12.29
C ASN A 262 6.51 3.27 12.65
N GLY A 263 7.57 3.04 13.40
CA GLY A 263 8.54 4.08 13.71
C GLY A 263 9.34 4.54 12.49
N PRO A 264 10.20 5.57 12.63
CA PRO A 264 10.83 6.28 11.53
C PRO A 264 11.88 5.44 10.79
N TRP A 265 12.05 5.71 9.50
CA TRP A 265 13.09 5.07 8.69
C TRP A 265 14.42 5.84 8.79
N LEU A 266 15.08 5.70 9.93
CA LEU A 266 16.25 6.50 10.33
C LEU A 266 17.39 6.56 9.31
N ASN A 267 17.49 5.57 8.41
CA ASN A 267 18.53 5.51 7.38
C ASN A 267 18.56 6.73 6.46
N TYR A 268 17.44 7.47 6.35
CA TYR A 268 17.32 8.63 5.47
C TYR A 268 17.66 9.98 6.14
N GLY A 269 18.20 9.95 7.37
CA GLY A 269 18.76 11.11 8.06
C GLY A 269 17.81 12.30 8.14
N ASN A 270 18.11 13.40 7.44
CA ASN A 270 17.28 14.60 7.46
C ASN A 270 15.91 14.44 6.76
N HIS A 271 15.68 13.33 6.04
CA HIS A 271 14.38 12.93 5.50
C HIS A 271 13.70 11.84 6.34
N ALA A 272 14.15 11.61 7.56
CA ALA A 272 13.56 10.67 8.51
C ALA A 272 13.10 11.39 9.77
N GLY A 273 12.11 10.77 10.44
CA GLY A 273 11.63 11.22 11.74
C GLY A 273 12.52 10.82 12.91
N SER A 274 12.02 11.09 14.11
CA SER A 274 12.72 10.84 15.38
C SER A 274 12.00 9.78 16.21
N ALA A 275 12.72 8.71 16.55
CA ALA A 275 12.25 7.72 17.51
C ALA A 275 12.57 8.11 18.97
N PHE A 276 13.26 9.24 19.21
CA PHE A 276 13.72 9.60 20.55
C PHE A 276 12.62 9.52 21.63
N PRO A 277 12.91 8.97 22.80
CA PRO A 277 14.17 8.40 23.28
C PRO A 277 14.31 6.88 23.01
N LEU A 278 13.52 6.31 22.14
CA LEU A 278 13.39 4.89 21.89
C LEU A 278 14.56 4.34 21.04
N ARG A 279 14.83 3.05 21.16
CA ARG A 279 15.92 2.37 20.47
C ARG A 279 15.54 1.98 19.05
N GLU A 280 16.45 2.19 18.07
CA GLU A 280 16.34 1.81 16.66
C GLU A 280 15.13 2.47 15.97
N GLY A 281 14.57 1.87 14.91
CA GLY A 281 13.47 2.39 14.10
C GLY A 281 12.85 1.34 13.20
N LYS A 282 12.24 1.76 12.10
CA LYS A 282 11.56 0.92 11.09
C LYS A 282 12.38 -0.34 10.74
N GLY A 283 11.70 -1.48 10.62
CA GLY A 283 12.35 -2.75 10.31
C GLY A 283 12.98 -3.44 11.50
N THR A 284 12.70 -2.98 12.72
CA THR A 284 13.09 -3.63 13.98
C THR A 284 11.94 -3.63 14.97
N MET A 285 11.95 -4.57 15.91
CA MET A 285 10.96 -4.63 16.98
C MET A 285 11.51 -4.12 18.33
N TRP A 286 12.57 -3.32 18.30
CA TRP A 286 12.90 -2.42 19.39
C TRP A 286 11.84 -1.34 19.51
N GLU A 287 11.73 -0.70 20.67
CA GLU A 287 10.64 0.27 20.91
C GLU A 287 10.60 1.38 19.84
N GLY A 288 11.76 1.82 19.30
CA GLY A 288 11.79 2.84 18.25
C GLY A 288 11.20 2.42 16.91
N GLY A 289 11.08 1.11 16.65
CA GLY A 289 10.40 0.59 15.47
C GLY A 289 8.93 0.30 15.70
N SER A 290 8.57 -0.23 16.88
CA SER A 290 7.23 -0.74 17.18
C SER A 290 6.33 0.22 17.96
N ARG A 291 6.89 1.13 18.75
CA ARG A 291 6.13 2.11 19.54
C ARG A 291 5.94 3.40 18.76
N VAL A 292 4.68 3.77 18.56
CA VAL A 292 4.25 4.89 17.72
C VAL A 292 3.41 5.89 18.51
N PRO A 293 3.28 7.16 18.06
CA PRO A 293 2.35 8.09 18.66
C PRO A 293 0.92 7.61 18.42
N CYS A 294 0.04 7.78 19.42
CA CYS A 294 -1.39 7.54 19.27
C CYS A 294 -2.18 8.57 20.06
N ILE A 295 -3.13 9.21 19.40
CA ILE A 295 -4.05 10.19 19.98
C ILE A 295 -5.47 9.80 19.57
N ILE A 296 -6.39 9.78 20.55
CA ILE A 296 -7.81 9.47 20.29
C ILE A 296 -8.67 10.59 20.88
N ARG A 297 -9.54 11.18 20.04
CA ARG A 297 -10.45 12.25 20.44
C ARG A 297 -11.90 11.80 20.25
N TRP A 298 -12.71 12.02 21.29
CA TRP A 298 -14.17 11.89 21.23
C TRP A 298 -14.79 12.85 22.25
N PRO A 299 -15.17 14.06 21.81
CA PRO A 299 -15.70 15.07 22.70
C PRO A 299 -16.90 14.59 23.54
N GLY A 300 -16.93 14.96 24.81
CA GLY A 300 -18.01 14.56 25.73
C GLY A 300 -18.00 13.09 26.18
N ARG A 301 -17.04 12.29 25.68
CA ARG A 301 -16.85 10.87 26.05
C ARG A 301 -15.48 10.61 26.63
N ILE A 302 -14.43 11.14 25.99
CA ILE A 302 -13.05 11.04 26.49
C ILE A 302 -12.72 12.31 27.27
N THR A 303 -12.09 12.15 28.43
CA THR A 303 -11.60 13.29 29.23
C THR A 303 -10.51 14.03 28.46
N ALA A 304 -10.76 15.29 28.17
CA ALA A 304 -9.84 16.15 27.41
C ALA A 304 -8.48 16.29 28.12
N GLY A 305 -7.39 16.21 27.35
CA GLY A 305 -6.00 16.34 27.82
C GLY A 305 -5.52 15.16 28.68
N SER A 306 -6.24 14.04 28.67
CA SER A 306 -5.82 12.85 29.42
C SER A 306 -4.62 12.14 28.77
N VAL A 307 -3.87 11.41 29.59
CA VAL A 307 -2.71 10.62 29.15
C VAL A 307 -2.84 9.20 29.69
N SER A 308 -2.69 8.22 28.79
CA SER A 308 -2.61 6.82 29.18
C SER A 308 -1.19 6.30 29.03
N HIS A 309 -0.71 5.59 30.06
CA HIS A 309 0.54 4.85 30.06
C HIS A 309 0.30 3.33 29.93
N GLN A 310 -0.95 2.93 29.74
CA GLN A 310 -1.30 1.53 29.59
C GLN A 310 -0.88 1.02 28.20
N LEU A 311 -0.40 -0.22 28.15
CA LEU A 311 -0.10 -0.90 26.92
C LEU A 311 -1.36 -1.05 26.06
N ALA A 312 -1.30 -0.53 24.86
CA ALA A 312 -2.30 -0.70 23.81
C ALA A 312 -1.62 -0.88 22.46
N ALA A 313 -2.36 -1.31 21.46
CA ALA A 313 -1.78 -1.58 20.15
C ALA A 313 -2.77 -1.32 19.00
N THR A 314 -2.26 -1.20 17.78
CA THR A 314 -3.09 -1.01 16.58
C THR A 314 -4.15 -2.10 16.40
N ILE A 315 -3.84 -3.34 16.80
CA ILE A 315 -4.80 -4.46 16.77
C ILE A 315 -6.01 -4.27 17.71
N ASP A 316 -5.90 -3.39 18.70
CA ASP A 316 -6.96 -3.12 19.68
C ASP A 316 -8.03 -2.13 19.14
N ILE A 317 -7.73 -1.48 18.03
CA ILE A 317 -8.63 -0.48 17.42
C ILE A 317 -9.92 -1.15 16.92
N LEU A 318 -9.84 -2.27 16.18
CA LEU A 318 -11.02 -2.97 15.67
C LEU A 318 -12.00 -3.38 16.79
N PRO A 319 -11.61 -4.13 17.84
CA PRO A 319 -12.53 -4.52 18.89
C PRO A 319 -13.02 -3.32 19.75
N THR A 320 -12.25 -2.24 19.82
CA THR A 320 -12.68 -1.00 20.47
C THR A 320 -13.79 -0.33 19.66
N ILE A 321 -13.63 -0.22 18.35
CA ILE A 321 -14.66 0.30 17.44
C ILE A 321 -15.92 -0.57 17.49
N ALA A 322 -15.77 -1.90 17.48
CA ALA A 322 -16.90 -2.82 17.65
C ALA A 322 -17.68 -2.55 18.94
N SER A 323 -16.95 -2.40 20.05
CA SER A 323 -17.56 -2.12 21.37
C SER A 323 -18.27 -0.76 21.40
N ILE A 324 -17.69 0.28 20.81
CA ILE A 324 -18.27 1.64 20.75
C ILE A 324 -19.51 1.70 19.86
N THR A 325 -19.51 1.00 18.73
CA THR A 325 -20.57 1.08 17.72
C THR A 325 -21.66 0.03 17.89
N GLY A 326 -21.39 -1.00 18.69
CA GLY A 326 -22.27 -2.16 18.85
C GLY A 326 -22.19 -3.15 17.68
N ALA A 327 -21.18 -3.04 16.81
CA ALA A 327 -20.93 -4.02 15.76
C ALA A 327 -20.51 -5.37 16.34
N ALA A 328 -20.87 -6.46 15.67
CA ALA A 328 -20.37 -7.78 16.02
C ALA A 328 -18.88 -7.87 15.67
N LEU A 329 -18.10 -8.54 16.52
CA LEU A 329 -16.71 -8.87 16.17
C LEU A 329 -16.66 -9.84 14.99
N PRO A 330 -15.56 -9.84 14.21
CA PRO A 330 -15.31 -10.84 13.18
C PRO A 330 -15.57 -12.27 13.67
N ALA A 331 -16.13 -13.10 12.80
CA ALA A 331 -16.40 -14.51 13.14
C ALA A 331 -15.12 -15.33 13.36
N ARG A 332 -14.02 -14.94 12.73
CA ARG A 332 -12.70 -15.55 12.93
C ARG A 332 -12.01 -14.95 14.16
N PRO A 333 -11.22 -15.72 14.91
CA PRO A 333 -10.47 -15.20 16.07
C PRO A 333 -9.59 -14.01 15.70
N ILE A 334 -9.64 -12.98 16.53
CA ILE A 334 -8.76 -11.81 16.48
C ILE A 334 -7.86 -11.75 17.72
N ASP A 335 -6.81 -10.94 17.70
CA ASP A 335 -5.85 -10.79 18.80
C ASP A 335 -6.06 -9.49 19.59
N GLY A 336 -6.79 -8.56 19.03
CA GLY A 336 -7.11 -7.28 19.64
C GLY A 336 -8.06 -7.44 20.84
N VAL A 337 -7.94 -6.50 21.77
CA VAL A 337 -8.83 -6.36 22.92
C VAL A 337 -9.39 -4.93 22.95
N SER A 338 -10.62 -4.75 23.44
CA SER A 338 -11.20 -3.40 23.53
C SER A 338 -10.51 -2.58 24.61
N ILE A 339 -10.05 -1.38 24.24
CA ILE A 339 -9.50 -0.37 25.16
C ILE A 339 -10.55 0.68 25.55
N GLN A 340 -11.83 0.42 25.32
CA GLN A 340 -12.92 1.37 25.62
C GLN A 340 -12.90 1.82 27.08
N ALA A 341 -12.62 0.94 28.04
CA ALA A 341 -12.54 1.31 29.46
C ALA A 341 -11.49 2.40 29.73
N ILE A 342 -10.33 2.34 29.05
CA ILE A 342 -9.30 3.40 29.11
C ILE A 342 -9.85 4.71 28.54
N LEU A 343 -10.55 4.65 27.41
CA LEU A 343 -11.15 5.84 26.77
C LEU A 343 -12.23 6.47 27.63
N GLU A 344 -12.97 5.68 28.42
CA GLU A 344 -13.99 6.13 29.37
C GLU A 344 -13.42 6.62 30.72
N GLY A 345 -12.08 6.64 30.84
CA GLY A 345 -11.38 7.22 32.00
C GLY A 345 -11.10 6.24 33.15
N ASP A 346 -11.24 4.92 32.93
CA ASP A 346 -10.80 3.92 33.90
C ASP A 346 -9.28 3.79 33.88
N THR A 347 -8.61 4.52 34.76
CA THR A 347 -7.14 4.51 34.86
C THR A 347 -6.58 3.21 35.44
N SER A 348 -7.43 2.35 36.01
CA SER A 348 -7.05 1.03 36.53
C SER A 348 -7.17 -0.08 35.49
N ALA A 349 -7.85 0.18 34.38
CA ALA A 349 -8.04 -0.80 33.32
C ALA A 349 -6.71 -1.17 32.65
N THR A 350 -6.42 -2.46 32.57
CA THR A 350 -5.29 -3.04 31.87
C THR A 350 -5.78 -4.10 30.89
N PRO A 351 -6.53 -3.70 29.85
CA PRO A 351 -7.18 -4.65 28.95
C PRO A 351 -6.18 -5.51 28.18
N ARG A 352 -4.97 -4.99 27.94
CA ARG A 352 -3.86 -5.73 27.33
C ARG A 352 -2.72 -5.90 28.33
N GLU A 353 -2.50 -7.13 28.77
CA GLU A 353 -1.39 -7.47 29.67
C GLU A 353 -0.19 -8.08 28.93
N GLU A 354 -0.42 -8.76 27.80
CA GLU A 354 0.56 -9.51 27.02
C GLU A 354 0.65 -8.97 25.59
N TYR A 355 1.88 -8.92 25.05
CA TYR A 355 2.14 -8.49 23.68
C TYR A 355 3.25 -9.29 23.04
N TYR A 356 3.12 -9.57 21.73
CA TYR A 356 4.08 -10.33 20.92
C TYR A 356 4.70 -9.42 19.86
N TYR A 357 6.02 -9.43 19.79
CA TYR A 357 6.79 -8.63 18.85
C TYR A 357 7.31 -9.53 17.73
N TYR A 358 6.70 -9.45 16.57
CA TYR A 358 7.08 -10.22 15.39
C TYR A 358 7.74 -9.35 14.32
N TYR A 359 8.69 -9.92 13.59
CA TYR A 359 9.24 -9.31 12.38
C TYR A 359 9.58 -10.37 11.35
N GLY A 360 8.98 -10.28 10.13
CA GLY A 360 9.25 -11.20 9.03
C GLY A 360 9.03 -12.68 9.36
N GLY A 361 8.03 -12.98 10.19
CA GLY A 361 7.72 -14.35 10.64
C GLY A 361 8.58 -14.87 11.79
N GLU A 362 9.42 -14.01 12.38
CA GLU A 362 10.24 -14.34 13.55
C GLU A 362 9.65 -13.74 14.81
N LEU A 363 9.54 -14.54 15.88
CA LEU A 363 9.15 -14.03 17.20
C LEU A 363 10.37 -13.39 17.86
N ILE A 364 10.42 -12.07 17.82
CA ILE A 364 11.55 -11.27 18.28
C ILE A 364 11.53 -11.11 19.81
N ALA A 365 10.35 -10.79 20.36
CA ALA A 365 10.19 -10.59 21.79
C ALA A 365 8.76 -10.89 22.24
N VAL A 366 8.60 -11.05 23.55
CA VAL A 366 7.29 -11.06 24.21
C VAL A 366 7.32 -10.10 25.40
N ARG A 367 6.17 -9.53 25.74
CA ARG A 367 6.01 -8.59 26.82
C ARG A 367 4.85 -9.01 27.72
N LYS A 368 5.01 -8.84 29.03
CA LYS A 368 3.92 -8.88 30.02
C LYS A 368 4.06 -7.71 31.00
N GLY A 369 3.02 -6.90 31.05
CA GLY A 369 3.08 -5.62 31.76
C GLY A 369 4.24 -4.76 31.24
N LYS A 370 5.14 -4.34 32.13
CA LYS A 370 6.31 -3.53 31.78
C LYS A 370 7.55 -4.33 31.32
N MET A 371 7.54 -5.65 31.49
CA MET A 371 8.72 -6.50 31.25
C MET A 371 8.70 -7.06 29.83
N LYS A 372 9.71 -6.73 29.02
CA LYS A 372 9.90 -7.20 27.64
C LYS A 372 11.09 -8.15 27.58
N LEU A 373 10.86 -9.40 27.18
CA LEU A 373 11.91 -10.42 26.94
C LEU A 373 12.19 -10.51 25.46
N VAL A 374 13.41 -10.17 25.07
CA VAL A 374 13.93 -10.27 23.71
C VAL A 374 14.60 -11.63 23.53
N PHE A 375 14.26 -12.36 22.46
CA PHE A 375 14.88 -13.63 22.09
C PHE A 375 16.15 -13.43 21.27
N PRO A 376 17.09 -14.40 21.27
CA PRO A 376 18.28 -14.32 20.42
C PRO A 376 17.91 -14.27 18.94
N HIS A 377 18.28 -13.21 18.25
CA HIS A 377 18.06 -13.04 16.81
C HIS A 377 19.06 -12.06 16.19
N SER A 378 19.14 -12.04 14.87
CA SER A 378 19.84 -11.00 14.12
C SER A 378 18.85 -9.97 13.60
N TYR A 379 19.16 -8.69 13.70
CA TYR A 379 18.29 -7.62 13.26
C TYR A 379 19.02 -6.57 12.44
N ARG A 380 18.28 -5.84 11.61
CA ARG A 380 18.75 -4.60 10.99
C ARG A 380 19.09 -3.60 12.09
N SER A 381 20.25 -2.93 12.01
CA SER A 381 20.61 -1.90 12.97
C SER A 381 21.06 -0.63 12.28
N TYR A 382 20.71 0.49 12.87
CA TYR A 382 21.16 1.82 12.45
C TYR A 382 22.48 2.25 13.07
N ALA A 383 23.07 1.43 13.93
CA ALA A 383 24.33 1.73 14.59
C ALA A 383 25.50 1.83 13.60
N GLY A 384 26.23 2.96 13.65
CA GLY A 384 27.40 3.19 12.80
C GLY A 384 27.13 3.36 11.31
N ILE A 385 25.90 3.70 10.95
CA ILE A 385 25.55 4.15 9.61
C ILE A 385 25.85 5.64 9.51
N ASP A 386 26.53 6.06 8.45
CA ASP A 386 26.56 7.46 8.03
C ASP A 386 25.18 7.75 7.44
N LEU A 387 24.32 8.41 8.24
CA LEU A 387 22.91 8.62 7.89
C LEU A 387 22.75 9.37 6.57
N GLY A 388 21.65 9.12 5.88
CA GLY A 388 21.32 9.71 4.61
C GLY A 388 21.12 11.22 4.65
N LEU A 389 21.10 11.83 3.48
CA LEU A 389 20.91 13.27 3.31
C LEU A 389 20.09 13.52 2.03
N ASP A 390 19.16 14.48 2.12
CA ASP A 390 18.39 15.00 0.98
C ASP A 390 17.71 13.90 0.11
N GLY A 391 17.13 12.90 0.80
CA GLY A 391 16.40 11.78 0.17
C GLY A 391 17.26 10.57 -0.13
N TYR A 392 18.59 10.68 -0.14
CA TYR A 392 19.46 9.51 -0.28
C TYR A 392 19.53 8.71 1.01
N PRO A 393 19.53 7.36 0.94
CA PRO A 393 19.74 6.54 2.13
C PRO A 393 21.19 6.64 2.63
N GLY A 394 21.38 6.27 3.90
CA GLY A 394 22.70 6.27 4.54
C GLY A 394 23.67 5.25 3.94
N ILE A 395 24.92 5.38 4.33
CA ILE A 395 26.02 4.53 3.87
C ILE A 395 26.56 3.72 5.04
N TYR A 396 26.64 2.40 4.88
CA TYR A 396 27.35 1.53 5.83
C TYR A 396 28.49 0.79 5.13
N LYS A 397 29.72 0.97 5.65
CA LYS A 397 30.96 0.39 5.08
C LYS A 397 31.11 0.66 3.58
N GLY A 398 30.81 1.90 3.16
CA GLY A 398 30.97 2.36 1.78
C GLY A 398 29.87 1.90 0.81
N VAL A 399 28.79 1.27 1.30
CA VAL A 399 27.68 0.80 0.47
C VAL A 399 26.41 1.58 0.79
N LEU A 400 25.86 2.25 -0.21
CA LEU A 400 24.61 3.01 -0.12
C LEU A 400 23.42 2.10 0.22
N GLY A 401 22.55 2.56 1.11
CA GLY A 401 21.34 1.84 1.52
C GLY A 401 21.57 0.59 2.37
N LYS A 402 22.82 0.25 2.67
CA LYS A 402 23.18 -0.92 3.49
C LYS A 402 23.03 -0.61 4.98
N TYR A 403 22.67 -1.63 5.75
CA TYR A 403 22.54 -1.58 7.20
C TYR A 403 23.65 -2.34 7.93
N ALA A 404 23.89 -1.96 9.16
CA ALA A 404 24.58 -2.82 10.11
C ALA A 404 23.70 -4.03 10.48
N VAL A 405 24.32 -5.09 10.97
CA VAL A 405 23.62 -6.26 11.52
C VAL A 405 23.87 -6.30 13.01
N GLY A 406 22.83 -6.02 13.79
CA GLY A 406 22.81 -6.23 15.22
C GLY A 406 22.50 -7.69 15.55
N LYS A 407 22.92 -8.11 16.75
CA LYS A 407 22.58 -9.42 17.32
C LYS A 407 22.19 -9.25 18.77
N SER A 408 20.99 -9.69 19.11
CA SER A 408 20.55 -9.80 20.51
C SER A 408 20.93 -11.17 21.07
N LYS A 409 21.07 -11.20 22.39
CA LYS A 409 21.01 -12.42 23.19
C LYS A 409 19.60 -12.59 23.74
N LEU A 410 19.44 -13.45 24.76
CA LEU A 410 18.25 -13.44 25.58
C LEU A 410 18.39 -12.30 26.59
N GLU A 411 17.58 -11.24 26.46
CA GLU A 411 17.70 -10.00 27.21
C GLU A 411 16.32 -9.58 27.75
N LEU A 412 16.26 -9.06 28.98
CA LEU A 412 15.04 -8.60 29.62
C LEU A 412 15.13 -7.09 29.90
N TYR A 413 14.08 -6.35 29.54
CA TYR A 413 14.01 -4.90 29.74
C TYR A 413 12.79 -4.51 30.59
N ASP A 414 12.95 -3.54 31.50
CA ASP A 414 11.90 -2.88 32.26
C ASP A 414 11.53 -1.56 31.58
N LEU A 415 10.50 -1.58 30.74
CA LEU A 415 10.13 -0.45 29.87
C LEU A 415 9.60 0.78 30.62
N ASP A 416 9.16 0.64 31.88
CA ASP A 416 8.75 1.79 32.69
C ASP A 416 9.97 2.60 33.15
N ASN A 417 11.10 1.93 33.37
CA ASN A 417 12.33 2.55 33.85
C ASN A 417 13.39 2.72 32.76
N ASP A 418 13.26 2.02 31.65
CA ASP A 418 14.22 1.98 30.55
C ASP A 418 13.51 1.76 29.20
N MET A 419 12.77 2.78 28.77
CA MET A 419 12.07 2.73 27.47
C MET A 419 13.03 2.71 26.26
N SER A 420 14.30 3.01 26.46
CA SER A 420 15.37 2.95 25.44
C SER A 420 16.03 1.57 25.34
N GLU A 421 15.60 0.60 26.16
CA GLU A 421 16.11 -0.79 26.12
C GLU A 421 17.64 -0.87 26.17
N SER A 422 18.23 -0.07 27.09
CA SER A 422 19.68 0.10 27.23
C SER A 422 20.30 -0.83 28.26
N LYS A 423 19.49 -1.35 29.23
CA LYS A 423 19.97 -2.13 30.36
C LYS A 423 19.26 -3.48 30.46
N ASP A 424 19.98 -4.55 30.14
CA ASP A 424 19.52 -5.92 30.40
C ASP A 424 19.43 -6.19 31.91
N VAL A 425 18.26 -6.60 32.37
CA VAL A 425 17.97 -6.97 33.76
C VAL A 425 17.63 -8.46 33.93
N SER A 426 17.92 -9.30 32.94
CA SER A 426 17.55 -10.71 32.91
C SER A 426 18.12 -11.52 34.10
N GLU A 427 19.34 -11.21 34.54
CA GLU A 427 19.96 -11.85 35.69
C GLU A 427 19.28 -11.46 37.02
N MET A 428 18.65 -10.27 37.08
CA MET A 428 17.98 -9.78 38.30
C MET A 428 16.58 -10.40 38.48
N TYR A 429 15.95 -10.86 37.39
CA TYR A 429 14.56 -11.33 37.40
C TYR A 429 14.39 -12.71 36.72
N PRO A 430 15.07 -13.79 37.18
CA PRO A 430 15.07 -15.09 36.52
C PRO A 430 13.67 -15.74 36.43
N GLU A 431 12.79 -15.52 37.41
CA GLU A 431 11.41 -16.06 37.36
C GLU A 431 10.54 -15.32 36.32
N VAL A 432 10.79 -14.03 36.11
CA VAL A 432 10.13 -13.27 35.02
C VAL A 432 10.59 -13.80 33.67
N VAL A 433 11.90 -14.01 33.48
CA VAL A 433 12.45 -14.63 32.27
C VAL A 433 11.79 -15.97 31.99
N LYS A 434 11.64 -16.83 33.02
CA LYS A 434 10.99 -18.14 32.89
C LYS A 434 9.52 -18.01 32.46
N THR A 435 8.78 -17.10 33.06
CA THR A 435 7.37 -16.82 32.72
C THR A 435 7.24 -16.34 31.27
N LEU A 436 8.08 -15.38 30.85
CA LEU A 436 8.05 -14.82 29.51
C LEU A 436 8.54 -15.82 28.43
N LYS A 437 9.46 -16.74 28.78
CA LYS A 437 9.78 -17.87 27.88
C LYS A 437 8.57 -18.76 27.62
N ALA A 438 7.77 -19.05 28.66
CA ALA A 438 6.54 -19.83 28.49
C ALA A 438 5.51 -19.08 27.63
N LEU A 439 5.41 -17.76 27.80
CA LEU A 439 4.58 -16.90 26.95
C LEU A 439 5.06 -16.93 25.48
N GLY A 440 6.38 -16.87 25.25
CA GLY A 440 6.95 -17.00 23.91
C GLY A 440 6.67 -18.35 23.27
N GLN A 441 6.66 -19.44 24.07
CA GLN A 441 6.31 -20.76 23.56
C GLN A 441 4.83 -20.83 23.12
N LYS A 442 3.92 -20.24 23.90
CA LYS A 442 2.50 -20.11 23.53
C LYS A 442 2.34 -19.32 22.21
N ALA A 443 3.05 -18.18 22.06
CA ALA A 443 3.02 -17.40 20.84
C ALA A 443 3.50 -18.19 19.62
N ARG A 444 4.57 -18.99 19.76
CA ARG A 444 5.09 -19.86 18.70
C ARG A 444 4.09 -20.93 18.26
N GLU A 445 3.44 -21.58 19.22
CA GLU A 445 2.45 -22.63 18.93
C GLU A 445 1.25 -22.07 18.18
N GLU A 446 0.87 -20.83 18.47
CA GLU A 446 -0.30 -20.20 17.88
C GLU A 446 0.02 -19.48 16.56
N LEU A 447 1.07 -18.66 16.50
CA LEU A 447 1.40 -17.77 15.37
C LEU A 447 2.64 -18.19 14.58
N GLY A 448 3.36 -19.22 15.04
CA GLY A 448 4.57 -19.71 14.41
C GLY A 448 5.82 -18.92 14.82
N ASP A 449 6.98 -19.40 14.39
CA ASP A 449 8.26 -18.71 14.54
C ASP A 449 9.30 -19.31 13.58
N ARG A 450 9.75 -18.52 12.61
CA ARG A 450 10.75 -18.94 11.63
C ARG A 450 12.11 -19.23 12.25
N LEU A 451 12.48 -18.57 13.35
CA LEU A 451 13.75 -18.82 14.07
C LEU A 451 13.83 -20.23 14.64
N THR A 452 12.70 -20.78 15.03
CA THR A 452 12.60 -22.13 15.60
C THR A 452 12.04 -23.17 14.63
N GLY A 453 11.61 -22.75 13.44
CA GLY A 453 10.93 -23.61 12.47
C GLY A 453 9.53 -24.05 12.91
N THR A 454 8.94 -23.36 13.88
CA THR A 454 7.61 -23.69 14.40
C THR A 454 6.54 -23.15 13.46
N ILE A 455 5.60 -24.00 13.04
CA ILE A 455 4.41 -23.61 12.27
C ILE A 455 3.28 -23.33 13.27
N GLY A 456 2.70 -22.13 13.19
CA GLY A 456 1.59 -21.74 14.07
C GLY A 456 0.28 -22.39 13.66
N THR A 457 -0.48 -22.88 14.63
CA THR A 457 -1.79 -23.52 14.39
C THR A 457 -2.91 -22.52 14.12
N GLY A 458 -2.73 -21.27 14.54
CA GLY A 458 -3.70 -20.17 14.37
C GLY A 458 -3.44 -19.29 13.14
N VAL A 459 -2.42 -19.60 12.33
CA VAL A 459 -2.09 -18.83 11.12
C VAL A 459 -3.07 -19.13 10.01
N ARG A 460 -3.59 -18.08 9.39
CA ARG A 460 -4.52 -18.15 8.26
C ARG A 460 -3.79 -17.87 6.94
N PRO A 461 -4.28 -18.43 5.83
CA PRO A 461 -3.60 -18.24 4.55
C PRO A 461 -3.73 -16.79 4.07
N ILE A 462 -2.63 -16.25 3.55
CA ILE A 462 -2.64 -15.00 2.80
C ILE A 462 -3.50 -15.14 1.54
N GLY A 463 -4.15 -14.05 1.13
CA GLY A 463 -4.82 -13.99 -0.16
C GLY A 463 -3.85 -14.18 -1.30
N ARG A 464 -4.20 -15.04 -2.26
CA ARG A 464 -3.39 -15.31 -3.45
C ARG A 464 -4.22 -15.07 -4.71
N LEU A 465 -3.55 -14.60 -5.74
CA LEU A 465 -4.13 -14.67 -7.08
C LEU A 465 -4.20 -16.13 -7.50
N ASP A 466 -5.25 -16.45 -8.25
CA ASP A 466 -5.29 -17.70 -9.01
C ASP A 466 -4.06 -17.71 -9.94
N PRO A 467 -3.29 -18.82 -10.02
CA PRO A 467 -2.13 -18.88 -10.91
C PRO A 467 -2.43 -18.52 -12.36
N GLU A 468 -3.70 -18.62 -12.77
CA GLU A 468 -4.18 -18.36 -14.13
C GLU A 468 -4.65 -16.89 -14.34
N ARG A 469 -4.70 -16.02 -13.29
CA ARG A 469 -5.10 -14.61 -13.44
C ARG A 469 -4.01 -13.62 -13.03
N PRO A 470 -3.59 -12.73 -13.91
CA PRO A 470 -2.62 -11.67 -13.63
C PRO A 470 -3.21 -10.39 -13.02
N PRO A 471 -2.41 -9.33 -12.83
CA PRO A 471 -2.67 -8.18 -11.96
C PRO A 471 -3.81 -7.24 -12.40
N SER A 472 -4.53 -6.71 -11.43
CA SER A 472 -5.86 -6.14 -11.54
C SER A 472 -5.95 -4.70 -12.05
N TYR A 473 -4.99 -3.83 -11.81
CA TYR A 473 -5.02 -2.49 -12.42
C TYR A 473 -4.59 -2.50 -13.89
N LEU A 474 -4.19 -3.67 -14.39
CA LEU A 474 -4.05 -3.97 -15.80
C LEU A 474 -5.33 -4.57 -16.42
N GLU A 475 -6.33 -4.92 -15.61
CA GLU A 475 -7.63 -5.36 -16.11
C GLU A 475 -8.36 -4.17 -16.73
N VAL A 476 -8.83 -4.36 -17.95
CA VAL A 476 -9.61 -3.37 -18.69
C VAL A 476 -11.00 -3.95 -18.96
N SER A 477 -12.04 -3.25 -18.51
CA SER A 477 -13.40 -3.65 -18.81
C SER A 477 -13.83 -3.11 -20.18
N HIS A 478 -14.18 -4.01 -21.10
CA HIS A 478 -14.62 -3.65 -22.44
C HIS A 478 -15.50 -4.75 -23.08
N LYS A 479 -16.13 -4.43 -24.21
CA LYS A 479 -17.11 -5.33 -24.86
C LYS A 479 -16.52 -6.61 -25.45
N ALA A 480 -15.21 -6.63 -25.76
CA ALA A 480 -14.55 -7.79 -26.34
C ALA A 480 -14.08 -8.84 -25.31
N VAL A 481 -14.17 -8.57 -23.99
CA VAL A 481 -13.69 -9.50 -22.96
C VAL A 481 -14.36 -10.87 -23.10
N ASN A 482 -13.51 -11.90 -23.21
CA ASN A 482 -13.89 -13.31 -23.36
C ASN A 482 -14.79 -13.60 -24.59
N LYS A 483 -14.77 -12.75 -25.60
CA LYS A 483 -15.47 -13.03 -26.86
C LYS A 483 -14.65 -13.99 -27.72
N PRO A 484 -15.31 -14.83 -28.54
CA PRO A 484 -14.62 -15.69 -29.49
C PRO A 484 -13.70 -14.93 -30.42
N VAL A 485 -12.47 -15.41 -30.58
CA VAL A 485 -11.47 -14.85 -31.49
C VAL A 485 -11.04 -15.84 -32.55
N THR A 486 -10.68 -15.34 -33.72
CA THR A 486 -10.01 -16.09 -34.77
C THR A 486 -8.66 -15.45 -35.06
N ILE A 487 -7.59 -16.14 -34.72
CA ILE A 487 -6.21 -15.70 -34.96
C ILE A 487 -5.74 -16.30 -36.29
N LYS A 488 -5.27 -15.46 -37.20
CA LYS A 488 -4.89 -15.89 -38.54
C LYS A 488 -3.44 -16.39 -38.61
N ASN A 489 -2.53 -15.68 -37.95
CA ASN A 489 -1.12 -16.05 -37.90
C ASN A 489 -0.79 -16.55 -36.48
N GLN A 490 -0.09 -17.68 -36.40
CA GLN A 490 0.22 -18.31 -35.14
C GLN A 490 1.22 -17.47 -34.30
N TYR A 491 0.88 -17.18 -33.05
CA TYR A 491 1.82 -16.66 -32.08
C TYR A 491 2.77 -17.76 -31.57
N SER A 492 3.84 -17.35 -30.92
CA SER A 492 4.79 -18.28 -30.30
C SER A 492 4.24 -18.90 -29.02
N GLU A 493 4.37 -20.22 -28.87
CA GLU A 493 3.98 -20.90 -27.62
C GLU A 493 4.70 -20.35 -26.38
N LYS A 494 5.91 -19.83 -26.58
CA LYS A 494 6.69 -19.19 -25.50
C LYS A 494 6.05 -17.91 -24.99
N TYR A 495 5.30 -17.21 -25.84
CA TYR A 495 4.63 -15.94 -25.53
C TYR A 495 3.19 -16.02 -26.02
N SER A 496 2.36 -16.74 -25.28
CA SER A 496 0.99 -17.06 -25.70
C SER A 496 -0.08 -16.23 -25.00
N ALA A 497 0.25 -15.44 -23.97
CA ALA A 497 -0.72 -14.75 -23.11
C ALA A 497 -1.82 -15.67 -22.54
N GLY A 498 -1.52 -16.97 -22.39
CA GLY A 498 -2.52 -17.96 -21.93
C GLY A 498 -3.37 -18.57 -23.04
N GLY A 499 -3.07 -18.33 -24.31
CA GLY A 499 -3.77 -18.93 -25.47
C GLY A 499 -4.51 -17.92 -26.34
N ASP A 500 -5.41 -18.40 -27.21
CA ASP A 500 -6.09 -17.56 -28.21
C ASP A 500 -6.85 -16.39 -27.60
N ASN A 501 -7.47 -16.58 -26.45
CA ASN A 501 -8.21 -15.53 -25.75
C ASN A 501 -7.31 -14.54 -25.00
N GLY A 502 -6.00 -14.73 -24.99
CA GLY A 502 -5.06 -13.88 -24.28
C GLY A 502 -5.07 -12.41 -24.68
N ILE A 503 -5.56 -12.11 -25.89
CA ILE A 503 -5.68 -10.74 -26.43
C ILE A 503 -7.09 -10.12 -26.26
N VAL A 504 -8.01 -10.83 -25.60
CA VAL A 504 -9.36 -10.37 -25.24
C VAL A 504 -9.77 -10.88 -23.86
N ASN A 505 -8.81 -11.10 -22.97
CA ASN A 505 -9.08 -11.59 -21.63
C ASN A 505 -9.31 -10.46 -20.61
N GLY A 506 -9.24 -9.21 -21.05
CA GLY A 506 -9.39 -8.03 -20.21
C GLY A 506 -8.10 -7.64 -19.48
N ILE A 507 -6.92 -8.12 -19.89
CA ILE A 507 -5.68 -7.94 -19.16
C ILE A 507 -4.59 -7.33 -20.03
N ARG A 508 -4.05 -6.19 -19.62
CA ARG A 508 -2.91 -5.54 -20.25
C ARG A 508 -1.59 -6.19 -19.86
N GLY A 509 -0.66 -6.23 -20.78
CA GLY A 509 0.74 -6.58 -20.53
C GLY A 509 1.51 -5.44 -19.85
N LYS A 510 2.53 -5.81 -19.07
CA LYS A 510 3.49 -4.85 -18.49
C LYS A 510 4.61 -4.56 -19.50
N ILE A 511 5.43 -3.57 -19.15
CA ILE A 511 6.65 -3.24 -19.91
C ILE A 511 7.67 -4.41 -19.96
N ASP A 512 7.59 -5.36 -19.02
CA ASP A 512 8.32 -6.63 -19.06
C ASP A 512 7.54 -7.66 -19.88
N PHE A 513 8.00 -7.94 -21.10
CA PHE A 513 7.37 -8.91 -22.01
C PHE A 513 7.31 -10.35 -21.48
N ARG A 514 7.96 -10.63 -20.35
CA ARG A 514 7.97 -11.95 -19.70
C ARG A 514 6.88 -12.10 -18.65
N ASP A 515 6.01 -11.13 -18.51
CA ASP A 515 4.94 -11.11 -17.50
C ASP A 515 3.82 -12.14 -17.75
N GLY A 516 3.82 -12.77 -18.93
CA GLY A 516 2.85 -13.79 -19.32
C GLY A 516 1.58 -13.26 -19.98
N ASN A 517 1.46 -11.93 -20.21
CA ASN A 517 0.27 -11.29 -20.78
C ASN A 517 0.47 -10.82 -22.24
N TRP A 518 1.59 -11.12 -22.83
CA TRP A 518 1.93 -10.75 -24.20
C TRP A 518 1.83 -11.94 -25.14
N GLN A 519 1.12 -11.78 -26.27
CA GLN A 519 1.27 -12.67 -27.42
C GLN A 519 2.39 -12.18 -28.34
N GLY A 520 3.38 -13.04 -28.58
CA GLY A 520 4.55 -12.72 -29.39
C GLY A 520 4.50 -13.36 -30.79
N TYR A 521 4.70 -12.57 -31.84
CA TYR A 521 4.68 -12.96 -33.25
C TYR A 521 6.06 -12.79 -33.86
N GLU A 522 6.75 -13.89 -34.17
CA GLU A 522 8.12 -13.88 -34.68
C GLU A 522 8.16 -13.82 -36.20
N GLY A 523 8.50 -12.68 -36.79
CA GLY A 523 8.65 -12.49 -38.23
C GLY A 523 7.34 -12.65 -39.02
N VAL A 524 6.19 -12.57 -38.38
CA VAL A 524 4.85 -12.64 -38.99
C VAL A 524 3.97 -11.50 -38.49
N ASP A 525 2.98 -11.11 -39.28
CA ASP A 525 2.01 -10.08 -38.93
C ASP A 525 1.02 -10.58 -37.90
N PHE A 526 0.41 -9.64 -37.17
CA PHE A 526 -0.72 -9.87 -36.27
C PHE A 526 -2.02 -9.65 -37.04
N GLU A 527 -2.94 -10.62 -37.01
CA GLU A 527 -4.30 -10.46 -37.55
C GLU A 527 -5.28 -11.27 -36.72
N VAL A 528 -6.28 -10.59 -36.14
CA VAL A 528 -7.29 -11.16 -35.24
C VAL A 528 -8.67 -10.65 -35.59
N ILE A 529 -9.66 -11.55 -35.55
CA ILE A 529 -11.09 -11.24 -35.69
C ILE A 529 -11.79 -11.62 -34.39
N ILE A 530 -12.58 -10.69 -33.84
CA ILE A 530 -13.41 -10.87 -32.65
C ILE A 530 -14.87 -10.95 -33.10
N ASP A 531 -15.64 -11.96 -32.64
CA ASP A 531 -17.08 -12.08 -32.87
C ASP A 531 -17.85 -11.78 -31.56
N PHE A 532 -18.63 -10.70 -31.53
CA PHE A 532 -19.48 -10.38 -30.39
C PHE A 532 -20.69 -11.32 -30.22
N GLY A 533 -20.96 -12.17 -31.25
CA GLY A 533 -22.13 -13.05 -31.30
C GLY A 533 -23.40 -12.34 -31.81
N GLU A 534 -23.52 -11.04 -31.56
CA GLU A 534 -24.63 -10.18 -31.99
C GLU A 534 -24.12 -8.80 -32.43
N THR A 535 -24.97 -8.05 -33.14
CA THR A 535 -24.61 -6.68 -33.52
C THR A 535 -24.61 -5.78 -32.29
N THR A 536 -23.48 -5.23 -31.97
CA THR A 536 -23.18 -4.38 -30.80
C THR A 536 -22.83 -2.97 -31.26
N VAL A 537 -23.24 -1.96 -30.49
CA VAL A 537 -22.82 -0.57 -30.71
C VAL A 537 -21.44 -0.39 -30.07
N ILE A 538 -20.48 0.10 -30.85
CA ILE A 538 -19.11 0.35 -30.40
C ILE A 538 -18.71 1.80 -30.67
N SER A 539 -17.85 2.37 -29.85
CA SER A 539 -17.39 3.76 -29.94
C SER A 539 -15.87 3.93 -29.94
N GLU A 540 -15.15 2.87 -29.59
CA GLU A 540 -13.68 2.89 -29.58
C GLU A 540 -13.15 1.48 -29.86
N ILE A 541 -12.03 1.43 -30.61
CA ILE A 541 -11.19 0.23 -30.75
C ILE A 541 -9.76 0.65 -30.46
N SER A 542 -9.06 -0.09 -29.59
CA SER A 542 -7.63 0.07 -29.38
C SER A 542 -6.93 -1.29 -29.22
N SER A 543 -5.64 -1.31 -29.54
CA SER A 543 -4.76 -2.45 -29.30
C SER A 543 -3.40 -1.93 -28.91
N SER A 544 -2.81 -2.47 -27.83
CA SER A 544 -1.48 -2.06 -27.40
C SER A 544 -0.39 -3.00 -27.89
N PHE A 545 0.76 -2.40 -28.13
CA PHE A 545 1.96 -3.09 -28.58
C PHE A 545 3.16 -2.66 -27.74
N LEU A 546 4.07 -3.62 -27.51
CA LEU A 546 5.31 -3.40 -26.77
C LEU A 546 6.48 -3.20 -27.74
N GLN A 547 7.35 -2.24 -27.41
CA GLN A 547 8.70 -2.14 -28.00
C GLN A 547 9.76 -2.43 -26.94
N ASN A 548 10.71 -3.29 -27.29
CA ASN A 548 11.94 -3.54 -26.57
C ASN A 548 12.99 -3.98 -27.60
N GLN A 549 13.67 -3.01 -28.19
CA GLN A 549 14.61 -3.29 -29.30
C GLN A 549 15.77 -4.18 -28.86
N SER A 550 16.23 -4.09 -27.59
CA SER A 550 17.28 -4.99 -27.08
C SER A 550 16.86 -6.47 -27.04
N ALA A 551 15.55 -6.74 -27.00
CA ALA A 551 14.96 -8.07 -27.06
C ALA A 551 14.36 -8.38 -28.48
N TRP A 552 14.71 -7.59 -29.50
CA TRP A 552 14.25 -7.72 -30.88
C TRP A 552 12.75 -7.50 -31.08
N ILE A 553 12.10 -6.81 -30.14
CA ILE A 553 10.67 -6.50 -30.15
C ILE A 553 10.47 -5.07 -30.65
N PHE A 554 9.66 -4.92 -31.70
CA PHE A 554 9.41 -3.64 -32.36
C PHE A 554 7.93 -3.33 -32.43
N PHE A 555 7.59 -2.04 -32.45
CA PHE A 555 6.23 -1.63 -32.76
C PHE A 555 5.85 -2.02 -34.21
N PRO A 556 4.53 -2.26 -34.44
CA PRO A 556 4.06 -2.49 -35.82
C PRO A 556 4.29 -1.24 -36.67
N THR A 557 4.59 -1.46 -37.98
CA THR A 557 4.72 -0.36 -38.93
C THR A 557 3.38 0.22 -39.38
N GLU A 558 2.32 -0.55 -39.23
CA GLU A 558 0.93 -0.16 -39.52
C GLU A 558 -0.03 -0.93 -38.62
N VAL A 559 -1.05 -0.26 -38.09
CA VAL A 559 -2.21 -0.91 -37.47
C VAL A 559 -3.46 -0.49 -38.19
N GLU A 560 -4.30 -1.47 -38.60
CA GLU A 560 -5.58 -1.25 -39.24
C GLU A 560 -6.71 -1.87 -38.44
N PHE A 561 -7.75 -1.08 -38.21
CA PHE A 561 -9.01 -1.50 -37.57
C PHE A 561 -10.10 -1.59 -38.63
N GLU A 562 -10.78 -2.73 -38.68
CA GLU A 562 -11.89 -2.99 -39.57
C GLU A 562 -13.11 -3.50 -38.76
N ILE A 563 -14.31 -3.19 -39.24
CA ILE A 563 -15.58 -3.66 -38.65
C ILE A 563 -16.44 -4.36 -39.71
N SER A 564 -17.30 -5.27 -39.24
CA SER A 564 -18.28 -5.96 -40.08
C SER A 564 -19.52 -6.35 -39.31
N THR A 565 -20.67 -6.42 -39.98
CA THR A 565 -21.92 -6.94 -39.42
C THR A 565 -22.18 -8.40 -39.79
N ASN A 566 -21.52 -8.91 -40.83
CA ASN A 566 -21.76 -10.27 -41.38
C ASN A 566 -20.55 -11.20 -41.32
N GLY A 567 -19.35 -10.69 -40.99
CA GLY A 567 -18.10 -11.46 -40.88
C GLY A 567 -17.37 -11.72 -42.22
N PHE A 568 -17.93 -11.23 -43.34
CA PHE A 568 -17.35 -11.39 -44.69
C PHE A 568 -16.90 -10.04 -45.28
N ASP A 569 -17.77 -9.06 -45.23
CA ASP A 569 -17.53 -7.71 -45.75
C ASP A 569 -17.01 -6.82 -44.63
N PHE A 570 -15.70 -6.57 -44.60
CA PHE A 570 -15.05 -5.72 -43.63
C PHE A 570 -14.77 -4.33 -44.22
N SER A 571 -15.12 -3.30 -43.44
CA SER A 571 -14.83 -1.91 -43.76
C SER A 571 -13.72 -1.38 -42.86
N SER A 572 -12.67 -0.82 -43.43
CA SER A 572 -11.61 -0.16 -42.67
C SER A 572 -12.12 1.13 -42.04
N VAL A 573 -12.03 1.24 -40.74
CA VAL A 573 -12.44 2.44 -39.99
C VAL A 573 -11.27 3.33 -39.63
N LYS A 574 -10.07 2.74 -39.52
CA LYS A 574 -8.84 3.49 -39.25
C LYS A 574 -7.60 2.70 -39.65
N ARG A 575 -6.63 3.41 -40.23
CA ARG A 575 -5.29 2.92 -40.44
C ARG A 575 -4.30 3.91 -39.84
N VAL A 576 -3.41 3.42 -38.98
CA VAL A 576 -2.36 4.20 -38.31
C VAL A 576 -1.01 3.70 -38.80
N GLN A 577 -0.20 4.60 -39.33
CA GLN A 577 1.18 4.31 -39.74
C GLN A 577 2.13 4.66 -38.59
N HIS A 578 3.14 3.83 -38.38
CA HIS A 578 4.21 4.07 -37.43
C HIS A 578 5.56 3.86 -38.08
N LYS A 579 6.51 4.74 -37.81
CA LYS A 579 7.87 4.65 -38.35
C LYS A 579 8.79 4.01 -37.33
N THR A 580 9.48 2.95 -37.74
CA THR A 580 10.49 2.31 -36.90
C THR A 580 11.73 3.22 -36.80
N GLU A 581 12.00 3.71 -35.61
CA GLU A 581 13.17 4.55 -35.29
C GLU A 581 14.01 3.88 -34.19
N ILE A 582 15.28 4.30 -34.05
CA ILE A 582 16.13 3.83 -32.97
C ILE A 582 15.60 4.41 -31.66
N SER A 583 15.20 3.53 -30.73
CA SER A 583 14.76 3.91 -29.40
C SER A 583 15.40 2.98 -28.37
N PRO A 584 16.23 3.49 -27.47
CA PRO A 584 16.91 2.65 -26.48
C PRO A 584 16.01 2.20 -25.33
N GLY A 585 14.77 2.69 -25.26
CA GLY A 585 13.83 2.42 -24.16
C GLY A 585 12.92 1.23 -24.40
N HIS A 586 12.24 0.82 -23.31
CA HIS A 586 11.09 -0.08 -23.35
C HIS A 586 9.83 0.78 -23.32
N GLU A 587 8.88 0.53 -24.21
CA GLU A 587 7.67 1.36 -24.33
C GLU A 587 6.48 0.50 -24.71
N VAL A 588 5.30 0.87 -24.20
CA VAL A 588 4.01 0.30 -24.61
C VAL A 588 3.16 1.43 -25.18
N ILE A 589 2.65 1.27 -26.39
CA ILE A 589 1.81 2.27 -27.06
C ILE A 589 0.46 1.66 -27.42
N ASP A 590 -0.62 2.42 -27.14
CA ASP A 590 -1.97 2.14 -27.61
C ASP A 590 -2.20 2.77 -29.00
N PHE A 591 -2.42 1.92 -29.99
CA PHE A 591 -2.96 2.35 -31.27
C PHE A 591 -4.49 2.32 -31.14
N SER A 592 -5.15 3.46 -31.37
CA SER A 592 -6.59 3.57 -31.10
C SER A 592 -7.33 4.38 -32.15
N HIS A 593 -8.64 4.16 -32.20
CA HIS A 593 -9.60 4.96 -32.96
C HIS A 593 -10.92 5.11 -32.18
N VAL A 594 -11.33 6.36 -31.99
CA VAL A 594 -12.61 6.74 -31.39
C VAL A 594 -13.54 7.24 -32.50
N PHE A 595 -14.78 6.79 -32.50
CA PHE A 595 -15.83 7.17 -33.44
C PHE A 595 -17.19 7.37 -32.75
N SER A 596 -18.15 7.98 -33.45
CA SER A 596 -19.39 8.48 -32.83
C SER A 596 -20.40 7.43 -32.41
N GLN A 597 -20.30 6.25 -32.75
CA GLN A 597 -21.08 5.02 -32.48
C GLN A 597 -21.31 4.28 -33.80
N GLU A 598 -20.72 3.12 -33.91
CA GLU A 598 -20.90 2.25 -35.07
C GLU A 598 -21.53 0.91 -34.63
N LYS A 599 -22.25 0.27 -35.55
CA LYS A 599 -22.82 -1.05 -35.31
C LYS A 599 -21.92 -2.10 -35.95
N ALA A 600 -21.39 -3.00 -35.12
CA ALA A 600 -20.55 -4.10 -35.58
C ALA A 600 -20.89 -5.39 -34.82
N ARG A 601 -20.83 -6.52 -35.49
CA ARG A 601 -20.77 -7.84 -34.88
C ARG A 601 -19.33 -8.35 -34.82
N PHE A 602 -18.53 -7.97 -35.81
CA PHE A 602 -17.13 -8.38 -35.88
C PHE A 602 -16.21 -7.18 -35.88
N VAL A 603 -15.14 -7.29 -35.13
CA VAL A 603 -13.99 -6.35 -35.15
C VAL A 603 -12.77 -7.12 -35.62
N LYS A 604 -12.04 -6.56 -36.58
CA LYS A 604 -10.77 -7.12 -37.05
C LYS A 604 -9.64 -6.12 -36.81
N VAL A 605 -8.56 -6.60 -36.21
CA VAL A 605 -7.34 -5.82 -35.99
C VAL A 605 -6.19 -6.49 -36.75
N LYS A 606 -5.49 -5.69 -37.55
CA LYS A 606 -4.28 -6.09 -38.27
C LYS A 606 -3.12 -5.20 -37.82
N ALA A 607 -1.97 -5.80 -37.58
CA ALA A 607 -0.74 -5.05 -37.36
C ALA A 607 0.43 -5.66 -38.13
N LYS A 608 1.16 -4.80 -38.85
CA LYS A 608 2.30 -5.24 -39.70
C LYS A 608 3.58 -5.29 -38.87
N ASN A 609 4.15 -6.46 -38.76
CA ASN A 609 5.49 -6.68 -38.23
C ASN A 609 6.55 -6.14 -39.20
N ILE A 610 7.65 -5.59 -38.67
CA ILE A 610 8.81 -5.26 -39.54
C ILE A 610 9.49 -6.51 -40.11
N THR A 611 9.13 -7.70 -39.62
CA THR A 611 9.55 -9.06 -39.97
C THR A 611 11.03 -9.36 -39.74
N ILE A 612 11.93 -8.47 -40.10
CA ILE A 612 13.39 -8.60 -39.97
C ILE A 612 13.95 -7.38 -39.24
N CYS A 613 14.89 -7.60 -38.35
CA CYS A 613 15.58 -6.53 -37.63
C CYS A 613 16.35 -5.63 -38.63
N PRO A 614 16.20 -4.28 -38.48
CA PRO A 614 16.85 -3.31 -39.40
C PRO A 614 18.38 -3.39 -39.36
N ASP A 615 19.03 -2.88 -40.41
CA ASP A 615 20.50 -2.91 -40.58
C ASP A 615 21.27 -2.22 -39.42
N TRP A 616 20.67 -1.23 -38.76
CA TRP A 616 21.27 -0.54 -37.63
C TRP A 616 21.16 -1.31 -36.30
N HIS A 617 20.36 -2.39 -36.26
CA HIS A 617 20.13 -3.17 -35.07
C HIS A 617 21.22 -4.23 -34.86
N PRO A 618 21.68 -4.52 -33.61
CA PRO A 618 22.70 -5.56 -33.35
C PRO A 618 22.33 -6.95 -33.88
N GLY A 619 21.03 -7.24 -34.03
CA GLY A 619 20.49 -8.47 -34.61
C GLY A 619 20.08 -8.34 -36.08
N ALA A 620 20.66 -7.42 -36.84
CA ALA A 620 20.31 -7.16 -38.24
C ALA A 620 20.19 -8.44 -39.07
N GLY A 621 19.12 -8.56 -39.85
CA GLY A 621 18.82 -9.75 -40.66
C GLY A 621 18.17 -10.92 -39.91
N GLY A 622 18.09 -10.86 -38.56
CA GLY A 622 17.33 -11.81 -37.76
C GLY A 622 15.84 -11.48 -37.74
N LYS A 623 15.00 -12.44 -37.37
CA LYS A 623 13.55 -12.23 -37.29
C LYS A 623 13.22 -11.26 -36.17
N ALA A 624 12.37 -10.28 -36.44
CA ALA A 624 11.84 -9.34 -35.47
C ALA A 624 10.57 -9.87 -34.81
N TRP A 625 10.36 -9.48 -33.58
CA TRP A 625 9.16 -9.80 -32.84
C TRP A 625 8.17 -8.64 -32.83
N LEU A 626 6.87 -8.97 -32.90
CA LEU A 626 5.75 -8.09 -32.61
C LEU A 626 5.02 -8.64 -31.37
N PHE A 627 4.81 -7.82 -30.37
CA PHE A 627 4.12 -8.20 -29.13
C PHE A 627 2.84 -7.40 -28.96
N ALA A 628 1.71 -8.09 -28.86
CA ALA A 628 0.39 -7.53 -28.59
C ALA A 628 -0.15 -8.09 -27.27
N ASP A 629 -0.92 -7.30 -26.51
CA ASP A 629 -1.55 -7.73 -25.26
C ASP A 629 -3.07 -7.83 -25.36
N GLU A 630 -3.78 -6.70 -25.47
CA GLU A 630 -5.23 -6.64 -25.35
C GLU A 630 -5.85 -5.81 -26.48
N ILE A 631 -6.97 -6.29 -27.03
CA ILE A 631 -7.80 -5.53 -27.96
C ILE A 631 -9.01 -5.00 -27.20
N VAL A 632 -9.01 -3.71 -26.88
CA VAL A 632 -10.08 -3.04 -26.16
C VAL A 632 -11.15 -2.53 -27.12
N VAL A 633 -12.41 -2.82 -26.86
CA VAL A 633 -13.56 -2.31 -27.63
C VAL A 633 -14.61 -1.74 -26.65
N LYS A 634 -14.89 -0.45 -26.78
CA LYS A 634 -15.89 0.25 -25.93
C LYS A 634 -17.20 0.50 -26.65
#